data_82c6e7a5c976eeaa32180476f03f0d85
#
_entry.id   82c6e7a5c976eeaa32180476f03f0d85
#
_cell.length_a   1.000
_cell.length_b   1.000
_cell.length_c   1.000
_cell.angle_alpha   90.00
_cell.angle_beta   90.00
_cell.angle_gamma   90.00
#
_symmetry.space_group_name_H-M   'P 1'
#
loop_
_entity.id
_entity.type
_entity.pdbx_description
1 polymer ?
#
loop_
_entity_poly.entity_id
_entity_poly.type
_entity_poly.pdbx_seq_one_letter_code
_entity_poly.pdbx_strand_id
1 'polypeptide(L)'
;MGHHLLSDYNKKLTVGETSDSLHLIIRPARASDLLALVDILFTSFKPPSGLVCYLSSVLRLGLYEDLRYSLRTSDVNQCVYLVATVSPDLSLLHQSVVVGAVEITFFRNLPFGLKASCYPYLSNLAIRADYRRQGIGRELLRSCEAAVGERGLKDLYLHVLKDNYPARQLYDGAGYRLRQADSFWQGWLFHRSQRLLLHKSIASPV
;
A
#
# COMPACT_ATOMS: atom_id res chain seq x y z
N MET A 1 -2.48 -12.91 22.94
CA MET A 1 -3.08 -13.72 21.86
C MET A 1 -3.31 -12.81 20.65
N GLY A 2 -2.33 -12.62 19.76
CA GLY A 2 -2.42 -11.65 18.65
C GLY A 2 -1.41 -11.85 17.52
N HIS A 3 -0.81 -13.03 17.39
CA HIS A 3 0.27 -13.25 16.40
C HIS A 3 -0.09 -14.11 15.18
N HIS A 4 -1.37 -14.34 14.89
CA HIS A 4 -1.78 -15.25 13.79
C HIS A 4 -2.58 -14.57 12.67
N LEU A 5 -2.55 -13.23 12.55
CA LEU A 5 -3.48 -12.50 11.69
C LEU A 5 -3.01 -12.22 10.26
N LEU A 6 -1.81 -12.62 9.87
CA LEU A 6 -1.37 -12.51 8.48
C LEU A 6 -0.45 -13.70 8.18
N SER A 7 -1.02 -14.74 7.61
CA SER A 7 -0.23 -15.83 7.02
C SER A 7 0.68 -15.25 5.94
N ASP A 8 1.98 -15.53 6.01
CA ASP A 8 2.93 -15.12 4.98
C ASP A 8 2.44 -15.63 3.62
N TYR A 9 2.09 -14.72 2.73
CA TYR A 9 1.62 -15.06 1.40
C TYR A 9 2.84 -15.32 0.51
N ASN A 10 3.13 -16.59 0.26
CA ASN A 10 4.27 -17.02 -0.53
C ASN A 10 3.82 -17.38 -1.95
N LYS A 11 4.27 -16.62 -2.94
CA LYS A 11 3.98 -16.87 -4.36
C LYS A 11 5.26 -16.86 -5.19
N LYS A 12 5.42 -17.89 -6.03
CA LYS A 12 6.48 -17.93 -7.02
C LYS A 12 6.12 -17.00 -8.19
N LEU A 13 6.92 -15.96 -8.39
CA LEU A 13 6.87 -15.13 -9.59
C LEU A 13 7.99 -15.54 -10.54
N THR A 14 7.65 -15.71 -11.81
CA THR A 14 8.64 -15.82 -12.88
C THR A 14 8.91 -14.41 -13.39
N VAL A 15 10.11 -13.90 -13.19
CA VAL A 15 10.53 -12.57 -13.61
C VAL A 15 11.46 -12.71 -14.82
N GLY A 16 11.00 -12.21 -15.97
CA GLY A 16 11.82 -12.13 -17.20
C GLY A 16 11.97 -13.45 -17.97
N GLU A 17 12.54 -13.34 -19.17
CA GLU A 17 12.83 -14.46 -20.10
C GLU A 17 14.06 -15.31 -19.66
N THR A 18 14.74 -14.93 -18.58
CA THR A 18 15.86 -15.68 -18.02
C THR A 18 15.40 -16.53 -16.84
N SER A 19 15.96 -17.75 -16.74
CA SER A 19 15.64 -18.87 -15.83
C SER A 19 15.59 -18.59 -14.33
N ASP A 20 15.77 -17.38 -13.87
CA ASP A 20 15.77 -17.02 -12.45
C ASP A 20 14.35 -16.76 -11.94
N SER A 21 13.73 -17.79 -11.39
CA SER A 21 12.44 -17.64 -10.70
C SER A 21 12.66 -16.94 -9.37
N LEU A 22 12.24 -15.67 -9.27
CA LEU A 22 12.20 -14.95 -8.00
C LEU A 22 11.00 -15.38 -7.17
N HIS A 23 11.21 -15.59 -5.88
CA HIS A 23 10.15 -15.88 -4.92
C HIS A 23 9.64 -14.58 -4.33
N LEU A 24 8.36 -14.29 -4.58
CA LEU A 24 7.66 -13.17 -3.97
C LEU A 24 7.04 -13.60 -2.65
N ILE A 25 7.32 -12.84 -1.60
CA ILE A 25 6.69 -13.00 -0.29
C ILE A 25 6.08 -11.67 0.12
N ILE A 26 4.82 -11.70 0.55
CA ILE A 26 4.16 -10.54 1.15
C ILE A 26 3.99 -10.81 2.63
N ARG A 27 4.45 -9.87 3.45
CA ARG A 27 4.44 -9.99 4.90
C ARG A 27 4.24 -8.62 5.56
N PRO A 28 3.87 -8.59 6.85
CA PRO A 28 3.92 -7.36 7.62
C PRO A 28 5.32 -6.73 7.62
N ALA A 29 5.38 -5.41 7.55
CA ALA A 29 6.63 -4.67 7.62
C ALA A 29 7.27 -4.81 9.00
N ARG A 30 8.58 -4.87 9.03
CA ARG A 30 9.41 -4.93 10.23
C ARG A 30 10.21 -3.63 10.37
N ALA A 31 10.71 -3.36 11.57
CA ALA A 31 11.58 -2.20 11.78
C ALA A 31 12.83 -2.20 10.88
N SER A 32 13.33 -3.39 10.51
CA SER A 32 14.44 -3.54 9.56
C SER A 32 14.12 -3.06 8.15
N ASP A 33 12.83 -3.00 7.76
CA ASP A 33 12.41 -2.58 6.43
C ASP A 33 12.29 -1.06 6.30
N LEU A 34 12.44 -0.30 7.39
CA LEU A 34 12.16 1.13 7.47
C LEU A 34 12.90 1.94 6.39
N LEU A 35 14.18 1.71 6.19
CA LEU A 35 14.97 2.44 5.18
C LEU A 35 14.50 2.13 3.75
N ALA A 36 14.18 0.86 3.47
CA ALA A 36 13.66 0.45 2.18
C ALA A 36 12.26 1.04 1.92
N LEU A 37 11.41 1.09 2.94
CA LEU A 37 10.09 1.72 2.86
C LEU A 37 10.20 3.21 2.54
N VAL A 38 11.05 3.94 3.27
CA VAL A 38 11.30 5.37 3.00
C VAL A 38 11.75 5.58 1.56
N ASP A 39 12.69 4.75 1.08
CA ASP A 39 13.22 4.88 -0.28
C ASP A 39 12.13 4.61 -1.35
N ILE A 40 11.36 3.54 -1.19
CA ILE A 40 10.28 3.18 -2.13
C ILE A 40 9.21 4.26 -2.16
N LEU A 41 8.74 4.74 -1.02
CA LEU A 41 7.69 5.75 -0.94
C LEU A 41 8.20 7.09 -1.47
N PHE A 42 9.39 7.52 -1.04
CA PHE A 42 9.97 8.78 -1.49
C PHE A 42 10.19 8.83 -3.00
N THR A 43 10.70 7.73 -3.59
CA THR A 43 10.94 7.66 -5.04
C THR A 43 9.65 7.54 -5.85
N SER A 44 8.61 6.91 -5.29
CA SER A 44 7.32 6.72 -5.96
C SER A 44 6.44 7.96 -5.96
N PHE A 45 6.54 8.79 -4.92
CA PHE A 45 5.74 10.01 -4.73
C PHE A 45 6.56 11.28 -4.88
N LYS A 46 7.55 11.27 -5.78
CA LYS A 46 8.40 12.45 -6.04
C LYS A 46 7.56 13.70 -6.18
N PRO A 47 7.80 14.73 -5.35
CA PRO A 47 7.19 16.02 -5.56
C PRO A 47 7.67 16.62 -6.90
N PRO A 48 6.84 17.44 -7.57
CA PRO A 48 7.21 18.06 -8.84
C PRO A 48 8.50 18.86 -8.72
N SER A 49 9.32 18.78 -9.77
CA SER A 49 10.63 19.41 -9.90
C SER A 49 10.60 20.92 -9.61
N GLY A 50 11.56 21.40 -8.84
CA GLY A 50 11.72 22.80 -8.47
C GLY A 50 12.43 22.95 -7.12
N LEU A 51 12.06 23.93 -6.33
CA LEU A 51 12.53 24.21 -4.95
C LEU A 51 12.53 22.99 -4.01
N VAL A 52 11.75 21.97 -4.32
CA VAL A 52 11.61 20.73 -3.54
C VAL A 52 12.90 19.90 -3.53
N CYS A 53 13.80 20.08 -4.48
CA CYS A 53 15.09 19.39 -4.46
C CYS A 53 15.90 19.74 -3.22
N TYR A 54 15.85 21.00 -2.76
CA TYR A 54 16.52 21.44 -1.53
C TYR A 54 15.83 20.94 -0.25
N LEU A 55 14.53 20.68 -0.31
CA LEU A 55 13.74 20.16 0.82
C LEU A 55 13.67 18.63 0.84
N SER A 56 14.25 17.95 -0.16
CA SER A 56 14.17 16.50 -0.29
C SER A 56 14.67 15.75 0.95
N SER A 57 15.77 16.22 1.55
CA SER A 57 16.32 15.60 2.76
C SER A 57 15.40 15.77 3.98
N VAL A 58 14.79 16.94 4.13
CA VAL A 58 13.84 17.23 5.22
C VAL A 58 12.58 16.41 5.06
N LEU A 59 12.02 16.33 3.83
CA LEU A 59 10.85 15.50 3.54
C LEU A 59 11.14 14.02 3.77
N ARG A 60 12.32 13.55 3.38
CA ARG A 60 12.75 12.17 3.61
C ARG A 60 12.90 11.87 5.10
N LEU A 61 13.41 12.81 5.89
CA LEU A 61 13.51 12.68 7.34
C LEU A 61 12.12 12.67 7.98
N GLY A 62 11.21 13.56 7.57
CA GLY A 62 9.83 13.55 8.02
C GLY A 62 9.13 12.21 7.76
N LEU A 63 9.24 11.70 6.52
CA LEU A 63 8.70 10.38 6.17
C LEU A 63 9.33 9.25 6.99
N TYR A 64 10.64 9.32 7.25
CA TYR A 64 11.33 8.34 8.10
C TYR A 64 10.76 8.33 9.53
N GLU A 65 10.60 9.50 10.15
CA GLU A 65 10.07 9.58 11.52
C GLU A 65 8.61 9.15 11.60
N ASP A 66 7.77 9.50 10.61
CA ASP A 66 6.38 9.07 10.54
C ASP A 66 6.27 7.53 10.42
N LEU A 67 7.04 6.92 9.51
CA LEU A 67 7.06 5.47 9.37
C LEU A 67 7.62 4.78 10.62
N ARG A 68 8.70 5.31 11.19
CA ARG A 68 9.29 4.79 12.41
C ARG A 68 8.30 4.83 13.58
N TYR A 69 7.59 5.93 13.74
CA TYR A 69 6.54 6.08 14.74
C TYR A 69 5.41 5.07 14.47
N SER A 70 4.91 5.00 13.25
CA SER A 70 3.86 4.07 12.84
C SER A 70 4.26 2.62 13.10
N LEU A 71 5.45 2.18 12.69
CA LEU A 71 5.92 0.80 12.89
C LEU A 71 6.15 0.45 14.37
N ARG A 72 6.42 1.43 15.23
CA ARG A 72 6.63 1.21 16.68
C ARG A 72 5.33 1.23 17.48
N THR A 73 4.42 2.12 17.12
CA THR A 73 3.19 2.41 17.86
C THR A 73 1.97 1.73 17.25
N SER A 74 2.10 1.11 16.07
CA SER A 74 0.97 0.49 15.39
C SER A 74 0.34 -0.57 16.31
N ASP A 75 -0.73 -0.13 16.95
CA ASP A 75 -1.77 -1.08 17.30
C ASP A 75 -2.21 -1.70 15.97
N VAL A 76 -1.94 -2.99 15.80
CA VAL A 76 -2.30 -3.77 14.60
C VAL A 76 -3.78 -3.56 14.23
N ASN A 77 -4.58 -3.10 15.20
CA ASN A 77 -5.98 -2.76 15.01
C ASN A 77 -6.21 -1.41 14.28
N GLN A 78 -5.20 -0.55 14.15
CA GLN A 78 -5.37 0.78 13.53
C GLN A 78 -4.64 0.91 12.20
N CYS A 79 -3.44 0.36 12.07
CA CYS A 79 -2.64 0.48 10.86
C CYS A 79 -1.79 -0.77 10.63
N VAL A 80 -1.72 -1.24 9.39
CA VAL A 80 -0.89 -2.37 8.95
C VAL A 80 -0.12 -1.97 7.72
N TYR A 81 1.21 -2.07 7.78
CA TYR A 81 2.07 -1.98 6.61
C TYR A 81 2.40 -3.39 6.12
N LEU A 82 2.13 -3.65 4.83
CA LEU A 82 2.58 -4.86 4.15
C LEU A 82 3.72 -4.51 3.21
N VAL A 83 4.72 -5.36 3.17
CA VAL A 83 5.84 -5.29 2.23
C VAL A 83 5.87 -6.50 1.31
N ALA A 84 6.18 -6.25 0.06
CA ALA A 84 6.52 -7.27 -0.92
C ALA A 84 8.04 -7.41 -0.95
N THR A 85 8.54 -8.61 -0.69
CA THR A 85 9.96 -8.94 -0.76
C THR A 85 10.20 -9.98 -1.84
N VAL A 86 11.34 -9.90 -2.51
CA VAL A 86 11.79 -10.90 -3.48
C VAL A 86 13.10 -11.53 -3.03
N SER A 87 13.22 -12.83 -3.24
CA SER A 87 14.44 -13.59 -3.00
C SER A 87 14.70 -14.54 -4.16
N PRO A 88 15.95 -14.77 -4.56
CA PRO A 88 16.27 -15.75 -5.59
C PRO A 88 15.98 -17.20 -5.14
N ASP A 89 16.04 -17.46 -3.83
CA ASP A 89 15.77 -18.76 -3.24
C ASP A 89 15.03 -18.61 -1.91
N LEU A 90 14.11 -19.55 -1.63
CA LEU A 90 13.39 -19.63 -0.35
C LEU A 90 14.32 -19.89 0.84
N SER A 91 15.45 -20.56 0.64
CA SER A 91 16.46 -20.79 1.67
C SER A 91 17.20 -19.50 2.05
N LEU A 92 17.20 -18.49 1.17
CA LEU A 92 17.91 -17.22 1.32
C LEU A 92 16.98 -16.05 1.70
N LEU A 93 15.94 -16.31 2.46
CA LEU A 93 14.97 -15.28 2.87
C LEU A 93 15.60 -14.11 3.65
N HIS A 94 16.72 -14.34 4.31
CA HIS A 94 17.51 -13.30 4.98
C HIS A 94 18.17 -12.31 4.01
N GLN A 95 18.30 -12.66 2.72
CA GLN A 95 18.80 -11.82 1.63
C GLN A 95 17.67 -11.21 0.79
N SER A 96 16.42 -11.34 1.24
CA SER A 96 15.29 -10.82 0.50
C SER A 96 15.31 -9.28 0.42
N VAL A 97 14.98 -8.77 -0.76
CA VAL A 97 14.94 -7.33 -1.04
C VAL A 97 13.50 -6.84 -1.01
N VAL A 98 13.22 -5.75 -0.29
CA VAL A 98 11.90 -5.09 -0.31
C VAL A 98 11.73 -4.37 -1.65
N VAL A 99 10.68 -4.71 -2.38
CA VAL A 99 10.40 -4.19 -3.73
C VAL A 99 9.05 -3.47 -3.84
N GLY A 100 8.22 -3.58 -2.83
CA GLY A 100 6.93 -2.90 -2.79
C GLY A 100 6.39 -2.75 -1.39
N ALA A 101 5.46 -1.84 -1.22
CA ALA A 101 4.82 -1.55 0.05
C ALA A 101 3.37 -1.11 -0.16
N VAL A 102 2.55 -1.30 0.87
CA VAL A 102 1.19 -0.78 0.97
C VAL A 102 0.82 -0.61 2.44
N GLU A 103 -0.03 0.37 2.71
CA GLU A 103 -0.56 0.64 4.04
C GLU A 103 -2.08 0.42 4.04
N ILE A 104 -2.59 -0.20 5.12
CA ILE A 104 -4.02 -0.28 5.41
C ILE A 104 -4.24 0.41 6.75
N THR A 105 -5.06 1.46 6.75
CA THR A 105 -5.49 2.16 7.97
C THR A 105 -6.95 1.82 8.25
N PHE A 106 -7.26 1.46 9.49
CA PHE A 106 -8.61 1.14 9.94
C PHE A 106 -9.19 2.34 10.68
N PHE A 107 -9.86 3.22 9.96
CA PHE A 107 -10.51 4.40 10.53
C PHE A 107 -11.75 4.00 11.33
N ARG A 108 -11.85 4.51 12.54
CA ARG A 108 -13.07 4.42 13.35
C ARG A 108 -13.76 5.76 13.30
N ASN A 109 -14.86 5.84 12.60
CA ASN A 109 -15.77 6.98 12.72
C ASN A 109 -16.57 6.82 14.00
N LEU A 110 -16.53 7.85 14.83
CA LEU A 110 -17.54 8.12 15.85
C LEU A 110 -18.46 9.22 15.27
N PRO A 111 -19.46 8.91 14.43
CA PRO A 111 -20.47 9.90 14.10
C PRO A 111 -21.26 10.16 15.40
N PHE A 112 -21.71 11.36 15.57
CA PHE A 112 -22.62 11.77 16.65
C PHE A 112 -23.75 10.74 16.78
N GLY A 113 -23.59 9.82 17.75
CA GLY A 113 -24.58 8.82 18.16
C GLY A 113 -24.61 7.54 17.32
N LEU A 114 -24.24 6.44 17.90
CA LEU A 114 -24.82 5.11 17.87
C LEU A 114 -24.06 3.94 17.22
N LYS A 115 -23.18 4.03 16.24
CA LYS A 115 -22.34 2.89 15.85
C LYS A 115 -20.98 3.35 15.33
N ALA A 116 -19.91 2.96 15.98
CA ALA A 116 -18.56 3.09 15.46
C ALA A 116 -18.44 2.18 14.21
N SER A 117 -18.51 2.76 13.04
CA SER A 117 -18.23 2.02 11.80
C SER A 117 -16.72 2.04 11.57
N CYS A 118 -16.10 0.87 11.50
CA CYS A 118 -14.72 0.72 11.08
C CYS A 118 -14.70 0.60 9.55
N TYR A 119 -13.93 1.46 8.87
CA TYR A 119 -13.72 1.33 7.45
C TYR A 119 -12.22 1.26 7.12
N PRO A 120 -11.80 0.20 6.44
CA PRO A 120 -10.42 0.05 6.02
C PRO A 120 -10.13 0.94 4.81
N TYR A 121 -8.99 1.60 4.85
CA TYR A 121 -8.54 2.50 3.82
C TYR A 121 -7.10 2.17 3.42
N LEU A 122 -6.89 1.98 2.12
CA LEU A 122 -5.61 1.66 1.52
C LEU A 122 -4.90 2.92 1.08
N SER A 123 -3.64 3.06 1.49
CA SER A 123 -2.75 4.15 1.13
C SER A 123 -1.34 3.63 0.81
N ASN A 124 -0.50 4.50 0.31
CA ASN A 124 0.93 4.27 0.14
C ASN A 124 1.29 2.99 -0.67
N LEU A 125 0.43 2.58 -1.62
CA LEU A 125 0.78 1.49 -2.53
C LEU A 125 1.88 1.96 -3.49
N ALA A 126 3.06 1.39 -3.35
CA ALA A 126 4.23 1.75 -4.13
C ALA A 126 5.07 0.52 -4.48
N ILE A 127 5.60 0.48 -5.71
CA ILE A 127 6.48 -0.57 -6.22
C ILE A 127 7.73 0.09 -6.79
N ARG A 128 8.90 -0.46 -6.45
CA ARG A 128 10.17 -0.06 -7.06
C ARG A 128 10.08 -0.11 -8.58
N ALA A 129 10.68 0.86 -9.25
CA ALA A 129 10.57 1.02 -10.71
C ALA A 129 10.95 -0.26 -11.48
N ASP A 130 12.04 -0.90 -11.07
CA ASP A 130 12.62 -2.10 -11.68
C ASP A 130 11.71 -3.34 -11.58
N TYR A 131 10.77 -3.34 -10.63
CA TYR A 131 9.86 -4.45 -10.33
C TYR A 131 8.40 -4.16 -10.71
N ARG A 132 8.14 -3.07 -11.43
CA ARG A 132 6.79 -2.74 -11.92
C ARG A 132 6.37 -3.67 -13.05
N ARG A 133 5.05 -3.76 -13.29
CA ARG A 133 4.41 -4.56 -14.35
C ARG A 133 4.59 -6.08 -14.23
N GLN A 134 5.04 -6.57 -13.10
CA GLN A 134 5.26 -7.99 -12.78
C GLN A 134 4.16 -8.58 -11.88
N GLY A 135 3.04 -7.91 -11.72
CA GLY A 135 1.91 -8.39 -10.92
C GLY A 135 2.03 -8.13 -9.40
N ILE A 136 3.16 -7.62 -8.89
CA ILE A 136 3.40 -7.39 -7.45
C ILE A 136 2.32 -6.50 -6.82
N GLY A 137 1.92 -5.41 -7.50
CA GLY A 137 0.86 -4.54 -7.00
C GLY A 137 -0.48 -5.25 -6.85
N ARG A 138 -0.81 -6.19 -7.73
CA ARG A 138 -2.03 -6.99 -7.64
C ARG A 138 -1.98 -7.95 -6.45
N GLU A 139 -0.83 -8.55 -6.18
CA GLU A 139 -0.66 -9.44 -5.03
C GLU A 139 -0.71 -8.67 -3.71
N LEU A 140 -0.11 -7.48 -3.64
CA LEU A 140 -0.26 -6.59 -2.48
C LEU A 140 -1.73 -6.24 -2.22
N LEU A 141 -2.50 -5.91 -3.27
CA LEU A 141 -3.94 -5.64 -3.13
C LEU A 141 -4.69 -6.86 -2.61
N ARG A 142 -4.43 -8.06 -3.14
CA ARG A 142 -5.06 -9.31 -2.66
C ARG A 142 -4.75 -9.58 -1.19
N SER A 143 -3.50 -9.35 -0.78
CA SER A 143 -3.11 -9.49 0.63
C SER A 143 -3.81 -8.48 1.53
N CYS A 144 -4.02 -7.23 1.04
CA CYS A 144 -4.84 -6.24 1.76
C CYS A 144 -6.29 -6.69 1.88
N GLU A 145 -6.87 -7.19 0.82
CA GLU A 145 -8.25 -7.67 0.78
C GLU A 145 -8.44 -8.86 1.74
N ALA A 146 -7.49 -9.79 1.77
CA ALA A 146 -7.49 -10.90 2.72
C ALA A 146 -7.42 -10.41 4.17
N ALA A 147 -6.50 -9.50 4.48
CA ALA A 147 -6.34 -8.93 5.81
C ALA A 147 -7.58 -8.16 6.30
N VAL A 148 -8.32 -7.54 5.39
CA VAL A 148 -9.60 -6.86 5.67
C VAL A 148 -10.71 -7.89 5.91
N GLY A 149 -10.78 -8.94 5.06
CA GLY A 149 -11.75 -10.03 5.19
C GLY A 149 -11.59 -10.83 6.48
N GLU A 150 -10.35 -11.13 6.91
CA GLU A 150 -10.03 -11.80 8.18
C GLU A 150 -10.56 -11.03 9.40
N ARG A 151 -10.72 -9.70 9.29
CA ARG A 151 -11.35 -8.85 10.31
C ARG A 151 -12.87 -8.77 10.21
N GLY A 152 -13.48 -9.52 9.32
CA GLY A 152 -14.92 -9.51 9.08
C GLY A 152 -15.43 -8.22 8.41
N LEU A 153 -14.51 -7.41 7.84
CA LEU A 153 -14.87 -6.20 7.12
C LEU A 153 -15.12 -6.53 5.64
N LYS A 154 -16.09 -5.83 5.05
CA LYS A 154 -16.58 -6.17 3.69
C LYS A 154 -16.23 -5.13 2.64
N ASP A 155 -15.68 -4.01 3.03
CA ASP A 155 -15.45 -2.87 2.15
C ASP A 155 -14.00 -2.43 2.27
N LEU A 156 -13.39 -2.00 1.16
CA LEU A 156 -12.05 -1.41 1.14
C LEU A 156 -12.07 -0.17 0.24
N TYR A 157 -11.52 0.92 0.75
CA TYR A 157 -11.51 2.22 0.11
C TYR A 157 -10.09 2.69 -0.19
N LEU A 158 -9.94 3.48 -1.23
CA LEU A 158 -8.69 4.17 -1.54
C LEU A 158 -8.94 5.43 -2.36
N HIS A 159 -7.97 6.34 -2.38
CA HIS A 159 -7.97 7.42 -3.34
C HIS A 159 -6.87 7.24 -4.39
N VAL A 160 -7.16 7.65 -5.61
CA VAL A 160 -6.19 7.72 -6.69
C VAL A 160 -6.34 9.06 -7.43
N LEU A 161 -5.23 9.62 -7.91
CA LEU A 161 -5.27 10.79 -8.77
C LEU A 161 -5.82 10.42 -10.15
N LYS A 162 -6.65 11.27 -10.73
CA LYS A 162 -7.30 11.05 -12.02
C LYS A 162 -6.31 10.82 -13.15
N ASP A 163 -5.16 11.46 -13.10
CA ASP A 163 -4.06 11.36 -14.07
C ASP A 163 -3.08 10.21 -13.79
N ASN A 164 -3.21 9.52 -12.66
CA ASN A 164 -2.41 8.32 -12.38
C ASN A 164 -2.99 7.10 -13.10
N TYR A 165 -2.87 7.07 -14.43
CA TYR A 165 -3.40 5.99 -15.27
C TYR A 165 -2.88 4.59 -14.89
N PRO A 166 -1.58 4.39 -14.58
CA PRO A 166 -1.09 3.06 -14.20
C PRO A 166 -1.76 2.51 -12.94
N ALA A 167 -1.93 3.35 -11.91
CA ALA A 167 -2.60 2.94 -10.68
C ALA A 167 -4.09 2.67 -10.90
N ARG A 168 -4.76 3.52 -11.70
CA ARG A 168 -6.17 3.32 -12.06
C ARG A 168 -6.40 1.99 -12.78
N GLN A 169 -5.55 1.65 -13.76
CA GLN A 169 -5.61 0.35 -14.43
C GLN A 169 -5.43 -0.83 -13.47
N LEU A 170 -4.52 -0.70 -12.49
CA LEU A 170 -4.31 -1.71 -11.47
C LEU A 170 -5.58 -1.91 -10.62
N TYR A 171 -6.16 -0.82 -10.11
CA TYR A 171 -7.35 -0.87 -9.26
C TYR A 171 -8.59 -1.34 -10.02
N ASP A 172 -8.80 -0.86 -11.23
CA ASP A 172 -9.93 -1.29 -12.08
C ASP A 172 -9.83 -2.79 -12.41
N GLY A 173 -8.64 -3.26 -12.80
CA GLY A 173 -8.36 -4.67 -13.04
C GLY A 173 -8.42 -5.55 -11.77
N ALA A 174 -8.34 -4.96 -10.58
CA ALA A 174 -8.56 -5.61 -9.30
C ALA A 174 -10.03 -5.54 -8.82
N GLY A 175 -10.92 -4.89 -9.58
CA GLY A 175 -12.36 -4.84 -9.29
C GLY A 175 -12.81 -3.64 -8.44
N TYR A 176 -11.93 -2.65 -8.20
CA TYR A 176 -12.34 -1.39 -7.57
C TYR A 176 -13.21 -0.56 -8.51
N ARG A 177 -14.19 0.13 -7.97
CA ARG A 177 -15.12 0.97 -8.73
C ARG A 177 -15.13 2.39 -8.17
N LEU A 178 -15.34 3.37 -9.05
CA LEU A 178 -15.49 4.77 -8.68
C LEU A 178 -16.72 4.93 -7.80
N ARG A 179 -16.55 5.50 -6.62
CA ARG A 179 -17.63 5.85 -5.70
C ARG A 179 -17.91 7.34 -5.70
N GLN A 180 -16.85 8.15 -5.70
CA GLN A 180 -16.95 9.59 -5.66
C GLN A 180 -15.73 10.23 -6.31
N ALA A 181 -15.90 11.38 -6.92
CA ALA A 181 -14.81 12.24 -7.36
C ALA A 181 -14.85 13.53 -6.51
N ASP A 182 -13.67 14.00 -6.09
CA ASP A 182 -13.59 15.29 -5.37
C ASP A 182 -14.13 16.43 -6.24
N SER A 183 -14.69 17.45 -5.60
CA SER A 183 -15.25 18.61 -6.30
C SER A 183 -14.20 19.28 -7.17
N PHE A 184 -14.54 19.58 -8.41
CA PHE A 184 -13.69 20.25 -9.39
C PHE A 184 -13.09 21.57 -8.86
N TRP A 185 -13.79 22.28 -8.01
CA TRP A 185 -13.42 23.58 -7.43
C TRP A 185 -12.16 23.50 -6.57
N GLN A 186 -11.92 22.41 -5.85
CA GLN A 186 -10.73 22.25 -5.00
C GLN A 186 -9.46 21.99 -5.82
N GLY A 187 -9.59 21.31 -6.97
CA GLY A 187 -8.47 21.05 -7.88
C GLY A 187 -8.04 22.28 -8.68
N TRP A 188 -8.99 23.10 -9.13
CA TRP A 188 -8.72 24.27 -9.96
C TRP A 188 -7.95 25.37 -9.24
N LEU A 189 -8.25 25.62 -7.96
CA LEU A 189 -7.61 26.68 -7.16
C LEU A 189 -6.14 26.34 -6.84
N PHE A 190 -5.73 25.05 -6.82
CA PHE A 190 -4.39 24.61 -6.40
C PHE A 190 -3.62 23.86 -7.49
N HIS A 191 -4.04 23.84 -8.74
CA HIS A 191 -3.41 23.09 -9.83
C HIS A 191 -3.14 21.61 -9.48
N ARG A 192 -3.97 21.01 -8.62
CA ARG A 192 -3.86 19.61 -8.23
C ARG A 192 -4.79 18.74 -9.05
N SER A 193 -4.30 17.59 -9.47
CA SER A 193 -5.14 16.59 -10.13
C SER A 193 -6.29 16.15 -9.23
N GLN A 194 -7.47 15.99 -9.83
CA GLN A 194 -8.68 15.53 -9.14
C GLN A 194 -8.43 14.16 -8.49
N ARG A 195 -8.86 14.00 -7.23
CA ARG A 195 -8.82 12.72 -6.53
C ARG A 195 -10.11 11.96 -6.78
N LEU A 196 -9.96 10.67 -7.02
CA LEU A 196 -11.07 9.73 -7.21
C LEU A 196 -11.10 8.78 -6.02
N LEU A 197 -12.21 8.73 -5.30
CA LEU A 197 -12.46 7.72 -4.27
C LEU A 197 -12.93 6.44 -4.96
N LEU A 198 -12.16 5.39 -4.82
CA LEU A 198 -12.49 4.06 -5.29
C LEU A 198 -12.90 3.17 -4.12
N HIS A 199 -13.75 2.22 -4.40
CA HIS A 199 -14.30 1.27 -3.44
C HIS A 199 -14.35 -0.13 -4.06
N LYS A 200 -14.10 -1.14 -3.24
CA LYS A 200 -14.33 -2.55 -3.57
C LYS A 200 -15.05 -3.23 -2.41
N SER A 201 -16.11 -3.97 -2.74
CA SER A 201 -16.72 -4.90 -1.80
C SER A 201 -15.94 -6.21 -1.80
N ILE A 202 -15.53 -6.66 -0.61
CA ILE A 202 -14.76 -7.88 -0.41
C ILE A 202 -15.76 -8.98 -0.03
N ALA A 203 -15.78 -10.06 -0.82
CA ALA A 203 -16.56 -11.24 -0.46
C ALA A 203 -16.03 -11.79 0.85
N SER A 204 -16.92 -12.03 1.82
CA SER A 204 -16.53 -12.77 3.03
C SER A 204 -15.98 -14.12 2.63
N PRO A 205 -14.86 -14.59 3.20
CA PRO A 205 -14.48 -15.99 3.04
C PRO A 205 -15.62 -16.85 3.57
N VAL A 206 -16.08 -17.80 2.74
CA VAL A 206 -17.08 -18.82 3.09
C VAL A 206 -16.46 -19.81 4.04
#